data_4395c6089efe621827cd916d24626cdc
#
_entry.id   4395c6089efe621827cd916d24626cdc
#
_cell.length_a   1.000
_cell.length_b   1.000
_cell.length_c   1.000
_cell.angle_alpha   90.00
_cell.angle_beta   90.00
_cell.angle_gamma   90.00
#
_symmetry.space_group_name_H-M   'P 1'
#
loop_
_entity.id
_entity.type
_entity.pdbx_description
1 polymer ?
#
loop_
_entity_poly.entity_id
_entity_poly.type
_entity_poly.pdbx_seq_one_letter_code
_entity_poly.pdbx_strand_id
1 'polypeptide(L)'
;MTPTAAPLPPLLQAKLQPLRELCEFYGVERLELFGSAARGTFDPKSSDIDLIAHFRNRRQGDYAARFLAFAEAAEALLQRPVDLLTEAMIKNPYFKQDVDESRTTLYVSP
;
A
#
# COMPACT_ATOMS: atom_id res chain seq x y z
N MET A 1 14.77 8.49 19.68
CA MET A 1 14.39 7.09 19.44
C MET A 1 13.12 7.06 18.61
N THR A 2 13.17 6.41 17.48
CA THR A 2 12.00 6.27 16.66
C THR A 2 10.97 5.37 17.35
N PRO A 3 9.69 5.77 17.36
CA PRO A 3 8.68 4.87 17.90
C PRO A 3 8.72 3.56 17.12
N THR A 4 8.65 2.47 17.85
CA THR A 4 8.64 1.15 17.23
C THR A 4 7.34 0.99 16.49
N ALA A 5 7.38 0.95 15.16
CA ALA A 5 6.22 0.62 14.37
C ALA A 5 5.81 -0.82 14.71
N ALA A 6 4.51 -1.12 14.66
CA ALA A 6 4.07 -2.49 14.81
C ALA A 6 4.74 -3.34 13.73
N PRO A 7 5.15 -4.58 14.03
CA PRO A 7 5.74 -5.45 13.01
C PRO A 7 4.73 -5.72 11.89
N LEU A 8 5.23 -5.85 10.66
CA LEU A 8 4.38 -6.20 9.53
C LEU A 8 3.75 -7.58 9.77
N PRO A 9 2.50 -7.78 9.34
CA PRO A 9 1.91 -9.11 9.38
C PRO A 9 2.78 -10.13 8.63
N PRO A 10 2.85 -11.38 9.07
CA PRO A 10 3.66 -12.40 8.39
C PRO A 10 3.36 -12.51 6.90
N LEU A 11 2.11 -12.33 6.49
CA LEU A 11 1.71 -12.32 5.09
C LEU A 11 2.50 -11.28 4.29
N LEU A 12 2.61 -10.06 4.80
CA LEU A 12 3.34 -8.99 4.14
C LEU A 12 4.85 -9.20 4.21
N GLN A 13 5.36 -9.71 5.32
CA GLN A 13 6.78 -10.03 5.43
C GLN A 13 7.19 -11.05 4.38
N ALA A 14 6.38 -12.08 4.21
CA ALA A 14 6.67 -13.16 3.26
C ALA A 14 6.60 -12.69 1.80
N LYS A 15 5.79 -11.68 1.50
CA LYS A 15 5.54 -11.21 0.14
C LYS A 15 6.15 -9.85 -0.17
N LEU A 16 6.97 -9.32 0.73
CA LEU A 16 7.49 -7.96 0.58
C LEU A 16 8.33 -7.80 -0.68
N GLN A 17 9.24 -8.72 -0.96
CA GLN A 17 10.08 -8.64 -2.15
C GLN A 17 9.29 -8.74 -3.45
N PRO A 18 8.39 -9.73 -3.63
CA PRO A 18 7.53 -9.75 -4.81
C PRO A 18 6.66 -8.50 -4.95
N LEU A 19 6.21 -7.93 -3.84
CA LEU A 19 5.41 -6.70 -3.87
C LEU A 19 6.25 -5.53 -4.37
N ARG A 20 7.50 -5.43 -3.95
CA ARG A 20 8.43 -4.41 -4.43
C ARG A 20 8.69 -4.56 -5.93
N GLU A 21 8.79 -5.80 -6.41
CA GLU A 21 8.95 -6.06 -7.85
C GLU A 21 7.73 -5.60 -8.64
N LEU A 22 6.52 -5.78 -8.10
CA LEU A 22 5.31 -5.24 -8.71
C LEU A 22 5.35 -3.71 -8.79
N CYS A 23 5.86 -3.05 -7.74
CA CYS A 23 6.00 -1.60 -7.75
C CYS A 23 6.91 -1.14 -8.91
N GLU A 24 8.04 -1.81 -9.09
CA GLU A 24 8.95 -1.49 -10.21
C GLU A 24 8.27 -1.69 -11.56
N PHE A 25 7.55 -2.80 -11.71
CA PHE A 25 6.92 -3.15 -12.97
C PHE A 25 5.84 -2.14 -13.36
N TYR A 26 5.03 -1.69 -12.41
CA TYR A 26 3.90 -0.80 -12.69
C TYR A 26 4.22 0.68 -12.52
N GLY A 27 5.46 1.02 -12.23
CA GLY A 27 5.87 2.42 -12.09
C GLY A 27 5.40 3.07 -10.79
N VAL A 28 5.27 2.29 -9.72
CA VAL A 28 5.02 2.82 -8.39
C VAL A 28 6.34 3.30 -7.82
N GLU A 29 6.45 4.58 -7.50
CA GLU A 29 7.70 5.12 -6.93
C GLU A 29 7.73 5.06 -5.41
N ARG A 30 6.58 4.95 -4.77
CA ARG A 30 6.48 4.80 -3.32
C ARG A 30 5.21 4.03 -2.97
N LEU A 31 5.32 3.07 -2.08
CA LEU A 31 4.18 2.30 -1.57
C LEU A 31 4.18 2.35 -0.06
N GLU A 32 3.03 2.68 0.50
CA GLU A 32 2.85 2.76 1.94
C GLU A 32 1.70 1.87 2.38
N LEU A 33 1.82 1.35 3.60
CA LEU A 33 0.77 0.59 4.28
C LEU A 33 0.11 1.49 5.30
N PHE A 34 -1.21 1.36 5.47
CA PHE A 34 -1.92 2.04 6.55
C PHE A 34 -3.00 1.12 7.11
N GLY A 35 -3.77 1.60 8.09
CA GLY A 35 -4.87 0.85 8.66
C GLY A 35 -4.43 -0.30 9.56
N SER A 36 -5.25 -1.34 9.65
CA SER A 36 -5.06 -2.42 10.62
C SER A 36 -3.74 -3.17 10.45
N ALA A 37 -3.31 -3.39 9.22
CA ALA A 37 -2.04 -4.09 8.96
C ALA A 37 -0.84 -3.29 9.46
N ALA A 38 -0.89 -1.94 9.34
CA ALA A 38 0.17 -1.07 9.84
C ALA A 38 0.12 -0.91 11.37
N ARG A 39 -1.07 -1.03 11.96
CA ARG A 39 -1.26 -0.85 13.41
C ARG A 39 -1.01 -2.12 14.22
N GLY A 40 -0.86 -3.26 13.57
CA GLY A 40 -0.70 -4.53 14.28
C GLY A 40 -2.01 -5.16 14.72
N THR A 41 -3.14 -4.68 14.24
CA THR A 41 -4.47 -5.23 14.53
C THR A 41 -5.04 -6.04 13.37
N PHE A 42 -4.19 -6.42 12.43
CA PHE A 42 -4.59 -7.15 11.24
C PHE A 42 -5.13 -8.54 11.59
N ASP A 43 -6.32 -8.84 11.09
CA ASP A 43 -6.94 -10.17 11.20
C ASP A 43 -6.81 -10.87 9.84
N PRO A 44 -6.02 -11.95 9.73
CA PRO A 44 -5.85 -12.66 8.45
C PRO A 44 -7.15 -13.16 7.83
N LYS A 45 -8.22 -13.28 8.61
CA LYS A 45 -9.50 -13.80 8.12
C LYS A 45 -10.44 -12.71 7.61
N SER A 46 -10.33 -11.48 8.13
CA SER A 46 -11.33 -10.46 7.87
C SER A 46 -10.77 -9.10 7.46
N SER A 47 -9.50 -8.81 7.76
CA SER A 47 -8.94 -7.49 7.46
C SER A 47 -8.50 -7.40 6.00
N ASP A 48 -8.75 -6.24 5.39
CA ASP A 48 -8.20 -5.90 4.08
C ASP A 48 -6.80 -5.31 4.24
N ILE A 49 -6.05 -5.31 3.16
CA ILE A 49 -4.74 -4.65 3.11
C ILE A 49 -4.96 -3.25 2.53
N ASP A 50 -4.63 -2.23 3.31
CA ASP A 50 -4.82 -0.83 2.92
C ASP A 50 -3.49 -0.24 2.45
N LEU A 51 -3.42 0.17 1.19
CA LEU A 51 -2.19 0.66 0.56
C LEU A 51 -2.40 2.05 -0.04
N ILE A 52 -1.34 2.85 0.02
CA ILE A 52 -1.25 4.12 -0.70
C ILE A 52 -0.10 4.00 -1.69
N ALA A 53 -0.40 4.18 -2.98
CA ALA A 53 0.60 4.12 -4.04
C ALA A 53 0.82 5.50 -4.64
N HIS A 54 2.09 5.83 -4.87
CA HIS A 54 2.51 7.05 -5.56
C HIS A 54 3.10 6.61 -6.90
N PHE A 55 2.41 6.92 -8.00
CA PHE A 55 2.79 6.47 -9.33
C PHE A 55 3.64 7.53 -10.04
N ARG A 56 4.65 7.05 -10.81
CA ARG A 56 5.38 7.90 -11.74
C ARG A 56 4.49 8.20 -12.94
N ASN A 57 4.78 9.33 -13.59
CA ASN A 57 4.16 9.65 -14.89
C ASN A 57 2.64 9.60 -14.86
N ARG A 58 2.03 10.19 -13.83
CA ARG A 58 0.59 10.18 -13.64
C ARG A 58 -0.19 10.82 -14.77
N ARG A 59 0.48 11.63 -15.61
CA ARG A 59 -0.16 12.30 -16.74
C ARG A 59 -0.15 11.49 -18.02
N GLN A 60 0.50 10.33 -18.02
CA GLN A 60 0.45 9.43 -19.16
C GLN A 60 -0.93 8.80 -19.29
N GLY A 61 -1.33 8.52 -20.54
CA GLY A 61 -2.67 8.00 -20.81
C GLY A 61 -2.95 6.63 -20.22
N ASP A 62 -1.92 5.88 -19.83
CA ASP A 62 -2.08 4.54 -19.24
C ASP A 62 -2.17 4.54 -17.72
N TYR A 63 -2.21 5.71 -17.08
CA TYR A 63 -2.17 5.79 -15.61
C TYR A 63 -3.32 5.01 -14.96
N ALA A 64 -4.54 5.21 -15.41
CA ALA A 64 -5.70 4.50 -14.84
C ALA A 64 -5.55 2.99 -15.00
N ALA A 65 -5.08 2.54 -16.15
CA ALA A 65 -4.85 1.11 -16.40
C ALA A 65 -3.76 0.56 -15.49
N ARG A 66 -2.68 1.31 -15.26
CA ARG A 66 -1.61 0.89 -14.36
C ARG A 66 -2.10 0.79 -12.92
N PHE A 67 -2.90 1.77 -12.47
CA PHE A 67 -3.48 1.76 -11.14
C PHE A 67 -4.30 0.50 -10.91
N LEU A 68 -5.23 0.20 -11.82
CA LEU A 68 -6.08 -0.99 -11.71
C LEU A 68 -5.27 -2.28 -11.79
N ALA A 69 -4.32 -2.34 -12.72
CA ALA A 69 -3.49 -3.53 -12.89
C ALA A 69 -2.62 -3.80 -11.65
N PHE A 70 -2.06 -2.75 -11.05
CA PHE A 70 -1.28 -2.89 -9.83
C PHE A 70 -2.16 -3.41 -8.68
N ALA A 71 -3.36 -2.84 -8.52
CA ALA A 71 -4.29 -3.27 -7.47
C ALA A 71 -4.64 -4.74 -7.62
N GLU A 72 -4.96 -5.18 -8.84
CA GLU A 72 -5.29 -6.58 -9.11
C GLU A 72 -4.10 -7.50 -8.87
N ALA A 73 -2.91 -7.09 -9.29
CA ALA A 73 -1.69 -7.88 -9.10
C ALA A 73 -1.35 -8.01 -7.61
N ALA A 74 -1.52 -6.94 -6.84
CA ALA A 74 -1.29 -6.97 -5.40
C ALA A 74 -2.28 -7.90 -4.69
N GLU A 75 -3.56 -7.87 -5.08
CA GLU A 75 -4.56 -8.78 -4.53
C GLU A 75 -4.23 -10.24 -4.85
N ALA A 76 -3.81 -10.51 -6.08
CA ALA A 76 -3.43 -11.86 -6.48
C ALA A 76 -2.21 -12.35 -5.71
N LEU A 77 -1.23 -11.47 -5.51
CA LEU A 77 -0.01 -11.80 -4.76
C LEU A 77 -0.31 -12.07 -3.29
N LEU A 78 -1.08 -11.20 -2.67
CA LEU A 78 -1.34 -11.26 -1.23
C LEU A 78 -2.50 -12.18 -0.87
N GLN A 79 -3.33 -12.55 -1.86
CA GLN A 79 -4.53 -13.37 -1.67
C GLN A 79 -5.46 -12.79 -0.62
N ARG A 80 -5.56 -11.46 -0.59
CA ARG A 80 -6.45 -10.69 0.28
C ARG A 80 -6.97 -9.50 -0.49
N PRO A 81 -8.17 -9.01 -0.15
CA PRO A 81 -8.64 -7.76 -0.73
C PRO A 81 -7.66 -6.64 -0.43
N VAL A 82 -7.37 -5.83 -1.43
CA VAL A 82 -6.49 -4.67 -1.32
C VAL A 82 -7.31 -3.41 -1.57
N ASP A 83 -7.28 -2.48 -0.63
CA ASP A 83 -7.84 -1.15 -0.79
C ASP A 83 -6.70 -0.22 -1.19
N LEU A 84 -6.64 0.14 -2.47
CA LEU A 84 -5.56 0.94 -3.01
C LEU A 84 -6.00 2.38 -3.21
N LEU A 85 -5.26 3.30 -2.59
CA LEU A 85 -5.51 4.73 -2.70
C LEU A 85 -4.29 5.45 -3.24
N THR A 86 -4.51 6.64 -3.78
CA THR A 86 -3.46 7.64 -4.01
C THR A 86 -3.64 8.76 -3.00
N GLU A 87 -2.59 9.61 -2.81
CA GLU A 87 -2.71 10.77 -1.91
C GLU A 87 -3.89 11.66 -2.28
N ALA A 88 -4.13 11.86 -3.58
CA ALA A 88 -5.20 12.73 -4.04
C ALA A 88 -6.60 12.23 -3.65
N MET A 89 -6.74 10.95 -3.37
CA MET A 89 -8.01 10.37 -2.94
C MET A 89 -8.29 10.59 -1.46
N ILE A 90 -7.29 10.99 -0.68
CA ILE A 90 -7.42 11.20 0.75
C ILE A 90 -7.77 12.68 0.98
N LYS A 91 -9.06 12.98 0.98
CA LYS A 91 -9.55 14.37 1.04
C LYS A 91 -10.15 14.74 2.39
N ASN A 92 -10.75 13.77 3.09
CA ASN A 92 -11.35 14.03 4.40
C ASN A 92 -10.24 14.21 5.43
N PRO A 93 -10.21 15.35 6.17
CA PRO A 93 -9.12 15.61 7.12
C PRO A 93 -9.05 14.63 8.29
N TYR A 94 -10.18 14.09 8.71
CA TYR A 94 -10.19 13.09 9.78
C TYR A 94 -9.61 11.76 9.30
N PHE A 95 -9.96 11.35 8.09
CA PHE A 95 -9.41 10.15 7.47
C PHE A 95 -7.90 10.33 7.22
N LYS A 96 -7.49 11.50 6.74
CA LYS A 96 -6.07 11.80 6.52
C LYS A 96 -5.27 11.69 7.81
N GLN A 97 -5.79 12.22 8.91
CA GLN A 97 -5.14 12.11 10.20
C GLN A 97 -4.97 10.65 10.62
N ASP A 98 -6.03 9.86 10.45
CA ASP A 98 -6.01 8.44 10.78
C ASP A 98 -4.96 7.68 9.94
N VAL A 99 -4.91 7.97 8.65
CA VAL A 99 -3.91 7.39 7.75
C VAL A 99 -2.49 7.79 8.19
N ASP A 100 -2.27 9.08 8.43
CA ASP A 100 -0.94 9.58 8.79
C ASP A 100 -0.42 8.99 10.10
N GLU A 101 -1.31 8.66 11.02
CA GLU A 101 -0.92 8.04 12.29
C GLU A 101 -0.43 6.59 12.13
N SER A 102 -0.82 5.92 11.06
CA SER A 102 -0.50 4.51 10.87
C SER A 102 0.41 4.24 9.67
N ARG A 103 0.58 5.21 8.75
CA ARG A 103 1.26 4.93 7.48
C ARG A 103 2.71 4.50 7.68
N THR A 104 3.09 3.45 6.96
CA THR A 104 4.40 2.82 7.04
C THR A 104 4.90 2.56 5.63
N THR A 105 6.13 2.98 5.33
CA THR A 105 6.70 2.81 4.00
C THR A 105 7.08 1.35 3.75
N LEU A 106 6.58 0.78 2.65
CA LEU A 106 6.95 -0.56 2.21
C LEU A 106 7.98 -0.54 1.09
N TYR A 107 7.97 0.51 0.25
CA TYR A 107 8.85 0.62 -0.90
C TYR A 107 9.06 2.08 -1.27
N VAL A 108 10.30 2.41 -1.58
CA VAL A 108 10.67 3.68 -2.21
C VAL A 108 11.60 3.35 -3.37
N SER A 109 11.30 3.91 -4.54
CA SER A 109 12.13 3.73 -5.72
C SER A 109 13.52 4.32 -5.50
N PRO A 110 14.58 3.62 -5.88
CA PRO A 110 15.95 4.16 -5.79
C PRO A 110 16.16 5.38 -6.69
#